data_4be042f2d0299633e0d5f03d9d376a5c
#
_entry.id   4be042f2d0299633e0d5f03d9d376a5c
#
_cell.length_a   1.000
_cell.length_b   1.000
_cell.length_c   1.000
_cell.angle_alpha   90.00
_cell.angle_beta   90.00
_cell.angle_gamma   90.00
#
_symmetry.space_group_name_H-M   'P 1'
#
loop_
_entity.id
_entity.type
_entity.pdbx_description
1 polymer ?
#
loop_
_entity_poly.entity_id
_entity_poly.type
_entity_poly.pdbx_seq_one_letter_code
_entity_poly.pdbx_strand_id
1 'polypeptide(L)'
;FHNCKLRHYQEKMTEMRNFVAMISTSVKLNEALIQYLRSESNAPVITAGISLGGWVTNLHRGLYNTSTAYAPLMAGSFLGELFLRSKYSKIVSDVALNKPEEIRKVLNFDETFKSRNTQNIFPLLSRFDQFIEYNVQRDSYNSYNSYPLNTIECGHVTGALNTKLLKEHILEVLNHCKSEQ
;
A
#
# COMPACT_ATOMS: atom_id res chain seq x y z
N PHE A 1 -2.00 18.17 3.28
CA PHE A 1 -1.09 17.61 2.27
C PHE A 1 -0.93 18.49 1.03
N HIS A 2 -1.99 19.14 0.53
CA HIS A 2 -1.96 19.84 -0.76
C HIS A 2 -1.03 21.08 -0.83
N ASN A 3 -0.51 21.58 0.28
CA ASN A 3 0.38 22.75 0.31
C ASN A 3 1.74 22.49 0.98
N CYS A 4 2.11 21.22 1.18
CA CYS A 4 3.40 20.91 1.82
C CYS A 4 4.51 20.92 0.78
N LYS A 5 5.48 21.85 0.89
CA LYS A 5 6.70 21.79 0.09
C LYS A 5 7.43 20.48 0.37
N LEU A 6 8.13 19.91 -0.62
CA LEU A 6 8.87 18.64 -0.52
C LEU A 6 9.77 18.58 0.73
N ARG A 7 10.40 19.68 1.10
CA ARG A 7 11.20 19.79 2.33
C ARG A 7 10.38 19.55 3.60
N HIS A 8 9.20 20.14 3.72
CA HIS A 8 8.31 19.94 4.88
C HIS A 8 7.78 18.49 4.94
N TYR A 9 7.59 17.85 3.80
CA TYR A 9 7.23 16.43 3.74
C TYR A 9 8.35 15.56 4.29
N GLN A 10 9.59 15.81 3.88
CA GLN A 10 10.76 15.09 4.38
C GLN A 10 10.95 15.29 5.89
N GLU A 11 10.86 16.52 6.39
CA GLU A 11 10.97 16.84 7.81
C GLU A 11 9.89 16.11 8.65
N LYS A 12 8.65 16.04 8.16
CA LYS A 12 7.57 15.31 8.84
C LYS A 12 7.73 13.80 8.79
N MET A 13 8.33 13.26 7.74
CA MET A 13 8.60 11.82 7.62
C MET A 13 9.69 11.34 8.59
N THR A 14 10.55 12.21 9.09
CA THR A 14 11.57 11.86 10.09
C THR A 14 10.98 11.65 11.49
N GLU A 15 9.76 12.12 11.74
CA GLU A 15 9.06 11.88 12.99
C GLU A 15 8.05 10.73 12.82
N MET A 16 8.35 9.56 13.37
CA MET A 16 7.50 8.38 13.30
C MET A 16 6.06 8.65 13.74
N ARG A 17 5.86 9.47 14.76
CA ARG A 17 4.53 9.88 15.22
C ARG A 17 3.72 10.57 14.13
N ASN A 18 4.32 11.50 13.41
CA ASN A 18 3.65 12.22 12.33
C ASN A 18 3.35 11.31 11.15
N PHE A 19 4.27 10.38 10.86
CA PHE A 19 4.06 9.37 9.84
C PHE A 19 2.87 8.46 10.16
N VAL A 20 2.82 7.90 11.36
CA VAL A 20 1.71 7.04 11.81
C VAL A 20 0.38 7.81 11.81
N ALA A 21 0.37 9.06 12.28
CA ALA A 21 -0.82 9.91 12.24
C ALA A 21 -1.31 10.17 10.81
N MET A 22 -0.39 10.41 9.88
CA MET A 22 -0.69 10.61 8.46
C MET A 22 -1.33 9.36 7.84
N ILE A 23 -0.72 8.19 8.05
CA ILE A 23 -1.25 6.92 7.54
C ILE A 23 -2.64 6.65 8.13
N SER A 24 -2.80 6.78 9.45
CA SER A 24 -4.07 6.56 10.13
C SER A 24 -5.17 7.48 9.61
N THR A 25 -4.84 8.76 9.38
CA THR A 25 -5.78 9.72 8.80
C THR A 25 -6.17 9.34 7.36
N SER A 26 -5.20 8.93 6.54
CA SER A 26 -5.45 8.50 5.17
C SER A 26 -6.37 7.28 5.10
N VAL A 27 -6.17 6.30 5.99
CA VAL A 27 -7.03 5.12 6.08
C VAL A 27 -8.45 5.48 6.47
N LYS A 28 -8.64 6.36 7.45
CA LYS A 28 -9.98 6.83 7.87
C LYS A 28 -10.68 7.64 6.78
N LEU A 29 -9.95 8.48 6.04
CA LEU A 29 -10.49 9.23 4.92
C LEU A 29 -10.95 8.30 3.79
N ASN A 30 -10.16 7.28 3.47
CA ASN A 30 -10.55 6.27 2.49
C ASN A 30 -11.85 5.57 2.91
N GLU A 31 -11.96 5.15 4.18
CA GLU A 31 -13.19 4.53 4.67
C GLU A 31 -14.39 5.46 4.54
N ALA A 32 -14.27 6.73 4.97
CA ALA A 32 -15.34 7.70 4.86
C ALA A 32 -15.78 7.92 3.39
N LEU A 33 -14.81 8.00 2.46
CA LEU A 33 -15.09 8.13 1.03
C LEU A 33 -15.79 6.89 0.47
N ILE A 34 -15.36 5.69 0.85
CA ILE A 34 -15.98 4.43 0.39
C ILE A 34 -17.44 4.34 0.89
N GLN A 35 -17.68 4.68 2.16
CA GLN A 35 -19.05 4.70 2.71
C GLN A 35 -19.95 5.70 1.96
N TYR A 36 -19.41 6.88 1.66
CA TYR A 36 -20.11 7.87 0.86
C TYR A 36 -20.44 7.33 -0.56
N LEU A 37 -19.44 6.79 -1.28
CA LEU A 37 -19.65 6.24 -2.62
C LEU A 37 -20.69 5.11 -2.63
N ARG A 38 -20.69 4.28 -1.60
CA ARG A 38 -21.68 3.19 -1.45
C ARG A 38 -23.09 3.68 -1.11
N SER A 39 -23.22 4.85 -0.46
CA SER A 39 -24.54 5.47 -0.25
C SER A 39 -25.12 6.05 -1.54
N GLU A 40 -24.26 6.42 -2.50
CA GLU A 40 -24.68 7.02 -3.77
C GLU A 40 -24.90 5.98 -4.88
N SER A 41 -24.25 4.78 -4.80
CA SER A 41 -24.27 3.80 -5.88
C SER A 41 -23.94 2.39 -5.41
N ASN A 42 -24.53 1.39 -6.06
CA ASN A 42 -24.20 -0.03 -5.92
C ASN A 42 -23.02 -0.47 -6.82
N ALA A 43 -22.38 0.46 -7.53
CA ALA A 43 -21.23 0.14 -8.37
C ALA A 43 -20.05 -0.41 -7.54
N PRO A 44 -19.21 -1.30 -8.12
CA PRO A 44 -18.03 -1.80 -7.43
C PRO A 44 -17.05 -0.65 -7.11
N VAL A 45 -16.57 -0.62 -5.87
CA VAL A 45 -15.58 0.35 -5.40
C VAL A 45 -14.23 -0.34 -5.31
N ILE A 46 -13.24 0.17 -6.05
CA ILE A 46 -11.86 -0.31 -6.01
C ILE A 46 -10.99 0.70 -5.27
N THR A 47 -10.31 0.25 -4.23
CA THR A 47 -9.26 1.05 -3.56
C THR A 47 -7.91 0.68 -4.13
N ALA A 48 -7.24 1.65 -4.77
CA ALA A 48 -5.93 1.47 -5.35
C ALA A 48 -4.95 2.54 -4.84
N GLY A 49 -3.67 2.18 -4.76
CA GLY A 49 -2.63 3.12 -4.36
C GLY A 49 -1.25 2.65 -4.74
N ILE A 50 -0.38 3.59 -5.06
CA ILE A 50 1.02 3.34 -5.45
C ILE A 50 1.93 3.60 -4.25
N SER A 51 2.94 2.75 -4.04
CA SER A 51 3.97 2.96 -3.02
C SER A 51 3.34 3.17 -1.63
N LEU A 52 3.52 4.33 -1.03
CA LEU A 52 2.88 4.68 0.24
C LEU A 52 1.34 4.59 0.18
N GLY A 53 0.74 4.96 -0.96
CA GLY A 53 -0.69 4.74 -1.20
C GLY A 53 -1.07 3.27 -1.20
N GLY A 54 -0.21 2.38 -1.69
CA GLY A 54 -0.38 0.94 -1.62
C GLY A 54 -0.34 0.40 -0.18
N TRP A 55 0.50 0.98 0.69
CA TRP A 55 0.49 0.68 2.13
C TRP A 55 -0.83 1.08 2.79
N VAL A 56 -1.33 2.27 2.45
CA VAL A 56 -2.64 2.74 2.93
C VAL A 56 -3.75 1.81 2.44
N THR A 57 -3.69 1.37 1.18
CA THR A 57 -4.62 0.40 0.57
C THR A 57 -4.62 -0.92 1.34
N ASN A 58 -3.43 -1.47 1.60
CA ASN A 58 -3.27 -2.69 2.37
C ASN A 58 -3.84 -2.53 3.79
N LEU A 59 -3.44 -1.47 4.49
CA LEU A 59 -3.87 -1.25 5.87
C LEU A 59 -5.38 -1.01 5.96
N HIS A 60 -5.96 -0.28 5.01
CA HIS A 60 -7.41 -0.09 4.93
C HIS A 60 -8.13 -1.44 4.76
N ARG A 61 -7.63 -2.29 3.86
CA ARG A 61 -8.16 -3.64 3.68
C ARG A 61 -8.10 -4.45 4.98
N GLY A 62 -6.95 -4.44 5.67
CA GLY A 62 -6.77 -5.16 6.92
C GLY A 62 -7.74 -4.71 8.03
N LEU A 63 -8.01 -3.41 8.13
CA LEU A 63 -8.83 -2.83 9.19
C LEU A 63 -10.34 -2.86 8.88
N TYR A 64 -10.72 -2.51 7.67
CA TYR A 64 -12.14 -2.27 7.29
C TYR A 64 -12.66 -3.29 6.28
N ASN A 65 -11.91 -3.59 5.23
CA ASN A 65 -12.30 -4.49 4.14
C ASN A 65 -13.66 -4.14 3.51
N THR A 66 -13.92 -2.86 3.30
CA THR A 66 -15.20 -2.33 2.81
C THR A 66 -15.23 -2.07 1.30
N SER A 67 -14.08 -2.05 0.62
CA SER A 67 -14.05 -1.99 -0.85
C SER A 67 -14.37 -3.33 -1.49
N THR A 68 -14.89 -3.31 -2.72
CA THR A 68 -15.11 -4.50 -3.53
C THR A 68 -13.77 -5.18 -3.84
N ALA A 69 -12.77 -4.39 -4.24
CA ALA A 69 -11.42 -4.86 -4.50
C ALA A 69 -10.34 -3.87 -4.03
N TYR A 70 -9.14 -4.39 -3.85
CA TYR A 70 -7.96 -3.66 -3.43
C TYR A 70 -6.80 -3.92 -4.40
N ALA A 71 -6.23 -2.87 -4.95
CA ALA A 71 -5.09 -2.94 -5.86
C ALA A 71 -3.88 -2.16 -5.28
N PRO A 72 -3.11 -2.75 -4.36
CA PRO A 72 -1.86 -2.17 -3.92
C PRO A 72 -0.80 -2.31 -5.02
N LEU A 73 -0.20 -1.19 -5.42
CA LEU A 73 0.74 -1.11 -6.52
C LEU A 73 2.13 -0.80 -5.98
N MET A 74 3.12 -1.65 -6.27
CA MET A 74 4.51 -1.50 -5.82
C MET A 74 4.61 -1.22 -4.32
N ALA A 75 3.94 -2.03 -3.53
CA ALA A 75 3.87 -1.95 -2.08
C ALA A 75 3.86 -3.34 -1.46
N GLY A 76 4.00 -3.40 -0.14
CA GLY A 76 3.91 -4.61 0.64
C GLY A 76 3.22 -4.37 1.98
N SER A 77 3.30 -5.31 2.91
CA SER A 77 2.76 -5.19 4.27
C SER A 77 3.86 -4.91 5.32
N PHE A 78 5.12 -5.07 4.94
CA PHE A 78 6.27 -4.91 5.84
C PHE A 78 6.84 -3.49 5.78
N LEU A 79 6.06 -2.49 6.22
CA LEU A 79 6.46 -1.09 6.18
C LEU A 79 7.70 -0.81 7.07
N GLY A 80 7.89 -1.56 8.14
CA GLY A 80 9.07 -1.48 8.97
C GLY A 80 10.37 -1.77 8.20
N GLU A 81 10.35 -2.72 7.28
CA GLU A 81 11.52 -3.03 6.46
C GLU A 81 11.90 -1.88 5.51
N LEU A 82 10.92 -1.12 5.03
CA LEU A 82 11.17 0.09 4.25
C LEU A 82 12.06 1.08 5.02
N PHE A 83 11.75 1.30 6.30
CA PHE A 83 12.52 2.24 7.14
C PHE A 83 13.85 1.68 7.62
N LEU A 84 13.97 0.36 7.73
CA LEU A 84 15.18 -0.28 8.25
C LEU A 84 16.23 -0.57 7.16
N ARG A 85 15.79 -0.91 5.95
CA ARG A 85 16.67 -1.46 4.91
C ARG A 85 16.76 -0.66 3.63
N SER A 86 15.76 0.17 3.32
CA SER A 86 15.74 0.92 2.06
C SER A 86 16.48 2.25 2.17
N LYS A 87 16.49 2.99 1.06
CA LYS A 87 16.99 4.37 1.02
C LYS A 87 16.25 5.31 2.00
N TYR A 88 15.08 4.91 2.49
CA TYR A 88 14.33 5.64 3.50
C TYR A 88 14.93 5.54 4.91
N SER A 89 15.82 4.60 5.18
CA SER A 89 16.57 4.56 6.44
C SER A 89 17.34 5.86 6.72
N LYS A 90 17.73 6.58 5.67
CA LYS A 90 18.43 7.87 5.76
C LYS A 90 17.57 9.04 6.27
N ILE A 91 16.24 8.88 6.25
CA ILE A 91 15.30 9.92 6.72
C ILE A 91 14.70 9.57 8.08
N VAL A 92 15.01 8.40 8.61
CA VAL A 92 14.60 7.96 9.95
C VAL A 92 15.66 8.39 10.95
N SER A 93 15.24 8.88 12.10
CA SER A 93 16.17 9.29 13.15
C SER A 93 17.01 8.09 13.67
N ASP A 94 18.24 8.33 14.06
CA ASP A 94 19.14 7.31 14.62
C ASP A 94 18.52 6.64 15.86
N VAL A 95 17.77 7.38 16.65
CA VAL A 95 17.05 6.85 17.81
C VAL A 95 16.05 5.76 17.42
N ALA A 96 15.33 5.96 16.32
CA ALA A 96 14.39 4.96 15.82
C ALA A 96 15.14 3.77 15.20
N LEU A 97 16.21 4.01 14.43
CA LEU A 97 17.02 2.95 13.82
C LEU A 97 17.69 2.04 14.85
N ASN A 98 17.97 2.53 16.05
CA ASN A 98 18.51 1.74 17.15
C ASN A 98 17.46 0.81 17.80
N LYS A 99 16.20 0.85 17.36
CA LYS A 99 15.10 0.03 17.89
C LYS A 99 14.37 -0.72 16.77
N PRO A 100 15.06 -1.55 15.98
CA PRO A 100 14.50 -2.18 14.80
C PRO A 100 13.28 -3.06 15.09
N GLU A 101 13.28 -3.78 16.21
CA GLU A 101 12.14 -4.65 16.57
C GLU A 101 10.89 -3.84 16.96
N GLU A 102 11.06 -2.69 17.59
CA GLU A 102 9.92 -1.79 17.87
C GLU A 102 9.33 -1.24 16.56
N ILE A 103 10.19 -0.87 15.60
CA ILE A 103 9.76 -0.41 14.26
C ILE A 103 8.97 -1.53 13.55
N ARG A 104 9.49 -2.75 13.54
CA ARG A 104 8.78 -3.91 12.93
C ARG A 104 7.44 -4.16 13.59
N LYS A 105 7.41 -4.20 14.91
CA LYS A 105 6.19 -4.44 15.69
C LYS A 105 5.10 -3.42 15.42
N VAL A 106 5.47 -2.16 15.19
CA VAL A 106 4.51 -1.06 14.96
C VAL A 106 4.10 -0.94 13.50
N LEU A 107 5.00 -1.25 12.56
CA LEU A 107 4.81 -0.92 11.15
C LEU A 107 4.66 -2.13 10.21
N ASN A 108 4.90 -3.36 10.67
CA ASN A 108 4.63 -4.54 9.88
C ASN A 108 3.21 -5.03 10.16
N PHE A 109 2.39 -5.09 9.13
CA PHE A 109 0.95 -5.33 9.25
C PHE A 109 0.51 -6.73 8.81
N ASP A 110 1.44 -7.68 8.67
CA ASP A 110 1.17 -8.98 8.06
C ASP A 110 0.07 -9.78 8.79
N GLU A 111 0.05 -9.77 10.12
CA GLU A 111 -0.98 -10.47 10.89
C GLU A 111 -2.38 -9.87 10.71
N THR A 112 -2.48 -8.57 10.55
CA THR A 112 -3.74 -7.88 10.25
C THR A 112 -4.30 -8.33 8.90
N PHE A 113 -3.44 -8.69 7.95
CA PHE A 113 -3.84 -9.12 6.61
C PHE A 113 -4.30 -10.58 6.56
N LYS A 114 -3.69 -11.46 7.34
CA LYS A 114 -3.99 -12.90 7.33
C LYS A 114 -5.41 -13.23 7.78
N SER A 115 -6.03 -12.39 8.59
CA SER A 115 -7.37 -12.60 9.15
C SER A 115 -8.51 -12.23 8.20
N ARG A 116 -8.25 -11.59 7.05
CA ARG A 116 -9.27 -11.09 6.14
C ARG A 116 -9.39 -11.95 4.88
N ASN A 117 -10.55 -11.86 4.22
CA ASN A 117 -10.75 -12.51 2.93
C ASN A 117 -9.67 -12.05 1.94
N THR A 118 -8.95 -13.01 1.36
CA THR A 118 -7.82 -12.76 0.47
C THR A 118 -8.21 -12.65 -1.01
N GLN A 119 -9.45 -13.00 -1.34
CA GLN A 119 -9.92 -13.06 -2.73
C GLN A 119 -10.12 -11.69 -3.40
N ASN A 120 -10.12 -10.61 -2.64
CA ASN A 120 -10.36 -9.26 -3.17
C ASN A 120 -9.09 -8.39 -3.24
N ILE A 121 -7.91 -8.99 -3.26
CA ILE A 121 -6.65 -8.25 -3.36
C ILE A 121 -5.89 -8.60 -4.65
N PHE A 122 -5.50 -7.57 -5.40
CA PHE A 122 -4.88 -7.64 -6.71
C PHE A 122 -3.58 -6.82 -6.73
N PRO A 123 -2.48 -7.32 -6.17
CA PRO A 123 -1.24 -6.57 -6.09
C PRO A 123 -0.56 -6.49 -7.45
N LEU A 124 0.07 -5.34 -7.73
CA LEU A 124 0.98 -5.16 -8.86
C LEU A 124 2.39 -4.93 -8.33
N LEU A 125 3.30 -5.86 -8.60
CA LEU A 125 4.67 -5.85 -8.11
C LEU A 125 5.63 -5.25 -9.13
N SER A 126 6.71 -4.66 -8.66
CA SER A 126 7.78 -4.12 -9.50
C SER A 126 9.08 -4.90 -9.28
N ARG A 127 9.56 -5.59 -10.34
CA ARG A 127 10.69 -6.52 -10.24
C ARG A 127 12.02 -5.85 -9.91
N PHE A 128 12.24 -4.66 -10.46
CA PHE A 128 13.50 -3.92 -10.28
C PHE A 128 13.36 -2.73 -9.32
N ASP A 129 12.42 -2.84 -8.39
CA ASP A 129 12.20 -1.82 -7.37
C ASP A 129 13.37 -1.77 -6.38
N GLN A 130 14.01 -0.61 -6.27
CA GLN A 130 15.12 -0.36 -5.35
C GLN A 130 14.69 0.36 -4.06
N PHE A 131 13.43 0.75 -3.96
CA PHE A 131 12.86 1.38 -2.76
C PHE A 131 12.16 0.35 -1.88
N ILE A 132 11.32 -0.47 -2.50
CA ILE A 132 10.64 -1.58 -1.85
C ILE A 132 11.07 -2.83 -2.61
N GLU A 133 12.06 -3.53 -2.10
CA GLU A 133 12.63 -4.70 -2.76
C GLU A 133 11.55 -5.69 -3.20
N TYR A 134 11.69 -6.23 -4.41
CA TYR A 134 10.73 -7.16 -5.00
C TYR A 134 10.38 -8.32 -4.05
N ASN A 135 11.36 -8.87 -3.35
CA ASN A 135 11.11 -9.95 -2.39
C ASN A 135 10.21 -9.50 -1.24
N VAL A 136 10.38 -8.27 -0.73
CA VAL A 136 9.50 -7.70 0.32
C VAL A 136 8.08 -7.53 -0.20
N GLN A 137 7.91 -7.06 -1.44
CA GLN A 137 6.60 -6.97 -2.07
C GLN A 137 5.98 -8.36 -2.22
N ARG A 138 6.68 -9.30 -2.85
CA ARG A 138 6.21 -10.66 -3.11
C ARG A 138 5.85 -11.38 -1.81
N ASP A 139 6.72 -11.37 -0.82
CA ASP A 139 6.54 -12.12 0.43
C ASP A 139 5.37 -11.57 1.26
N SER A 140 5.05 -10.28 1.09
CA SER A 140 3.84 -9.68 1.66
C SER A 140 2.55 -10.34 1.18
N TYR A 141 2.53 -10.91 -0.03
CA TYR A 141 1.32 -11.46 -0.67
C TYR A 141 1.37 -12.97 -0.88
N ASN A 142 2.51 -13.62 -0.73
CA ASN A 142 2.65 -15.08 -0.91
C ASN A 142 1.74 -15.90 0.02
N SER A 143 1.36 -15.36 1.17
CA SER A 143 0.44 -16.02 2.10
C SER A 143 -1.02 -15.95 1.68
N TYR A 144 -1.33 -15.19 0.63
CA TYR A 144 -2.70 -14.93 0.17
C TYR A 144 -3.13 -15.78 -1.02
N ASN A 145 -2.56 -16.80 -1.39
CA ASN A 145 -2.85 -17.87 -2.38
C ASN A 145 -4.01 -17.68 -3.40
N SER A 146 -4.58 -16.51 -3.55
CA SER A 146 -5.87 -16.33 -4.21
C SER A 146 -5.79 -15.78 -5.64
N TYR A 147 -4.75 -15.07 -6.00
CA TYR A 147 -4.56 -14.55 -7.36
C TYR A 147 -3.09 -14.61 -7.80
N PRO A 148 -2.82 -14.79 -9.10
CA PRO A 148 -1.46 -14.67 -9.60
C PRO A 148 -0.94 -13.27 -9.29
N LEU A 149 0.28 -13.20 -8.76
CA LEU A 149 0.95 -11.94 -8.51
C LEU A 149 1.36 -11.29 -9.84
N ASN A 150 0.69 -10.23 -10.23
CA ASN A 150 1.07 -9.47 -11.41
C ASN A 150 2.38 -8.71 -11.14
N THR A 151 3.33 -8.85 -12.06
CA THR A 151 4.67 -8.25 -11.94
C THR A 151 5.02 -7.47 -13.19
N ILE A 152 5.54 -6.27 -13.01
CA ILE A 152 6.08 -5.44 -14.10
C ILE A 152 7.61 -5.39 -14.04
N GLU A 153 8.23 -5.43 -15.20
CA GLU A 153 9.70 -5.38 -15.37
C GLU A 153 10.21 -3.92 -15.33
N CYS A 154 9.87 -3.21 -14.24
CA CYS A 154 10.22 -1.80 -14.02
C CYS A 154 10.83 -1.60 -12.64
N GLY A 155 11.49 -0.44 -12.44
CA GLY A 155 11.83 0.06 -11.13
C GLY A 155 10.68 0.86 -10.51
N HIS A 156 10.82 1.27 -9.26
CA HIS A 156 9.77 1.98 -8.51
C HIS A 156 9.24 3.22 -9.23
N VAL A 157 10.15 4.14 -9.60
CA VAL A 157 9.78 5.41 -10.24
C VAL A 157 9.27 5.19 -11.66
N THR A 158 9.96 4.36 -12.44
CA THR A 158 9.57 4.06 -13.82
C THR A 158 8.23 3.32 -13.89
N GLY A 159 7.97 2.42 -12.94
CA GLY A 159 6.67 1.76 -12.80
C GLY A 159 5.56 2.73 -12.41
N ALA A 160 5.81 3.62 -11.43
CA ALA A 160 4.85 4.62 -11.01
C ALA A 160 4.49 5.65 -12.11
N LEU A 161 5.42 5.93 -13.02
CA LEU A 161 5.19 6.80 -14.18
C LEU A 161 4.59 6.07 -15.39
N ASN A 162 4.53 4.75 -15.38
CA ASN A 162 3.95 3.96 -16.47
C ASN A 162 2.42 3.90 -16.35
N THR A 163 1.78 5.03 -16.63
CA THR A 163 0.33 5.20 -16.51
C THR A 163 -0.47 4.20 -17.35
N LYS A 164 0.08 3.73 -18.46
CA LYS A 164 -0.56 2.72 -19.31
C LYS A 164 -0.70 1.39 -18.57
N LEU A 165 0.40 0.84 -18.06
CA LEU A 165 0.39 -0.43 -17.30
C LEU A 165 -0.46 -0.35 -16.04
N LEU A 166 -0.39 0.78 -15.32
CA LEU A 166 -1.20 0.99 -14.12
C LEU A 166 -2.70 1.00 -14.46
N LYS A 167 -3.06 1.68 -15.53
CA LYS A 167 -4.45 1.73 -16.01
C LYS A 167 -4.94 0.35 -16.46
N GLU A 168 -4.14 -0.38 -17.23
CA GLU A 168 -4.45 -1.74 -17.68
C GLU A 168 -4.73 -2.65 -16.49
N HIS A 169 -3.85 -2.67 -15.49
CA HIS A 169 -4.05 -3.45 -14.27
C HIS A 169 -5.36 -3.09 -13.53
N ILE A 170 -5.64 -1.80 -13.33
CA ILE A 170 -6.89 -1.37 -12.67
C ILE A 170 -8.13 -1.75 -13.49
N LEU A 171 -8.05 -1.69 -14.82
CA LEU A 171 -9.16 -2.13 -15.69
C LEU A 171 -9.38 -3.64 -15.61
N GLU A 172 -8.32 -4.45 -15.52
CA GLU A 172 -8.44 -5.90 -15.29
C GLU A 172 -9.15 -6.19 -13.97
N VAL A 173 -8.75 -5.53 -12.88
CA VAL A 173 -9.42 -5.65 -11.57
C VAL A 173 -10.89 -5.26 -11.66
N LEU A 174 -11.21 -4.16 -12.34
CA LEU A 174 -12.60 -3.72 -12.51
C LEU A 174 -13.43 -4.73 -13.30
N ASN A 175 -12.87 -5.28 -14.38
CA ASN A 175 -13.56 -6.29 -15.19
C ASN A 175 -13.82 -7.58 -14.40
N HIS A 176 -12.85 -8.00 -13.59
CA HIS A 176 -13.02 -9.13 -12.68
C HIS A 176 -14.16 -8.89 -11.67
N CYS A 177 -14.21 -7.72 -11.02
CA CYS A 177 -15.29 -7.38 -10.10
C CYS A 177 -16.67 -7.34 -10.75
N LYS A 178 -16.77 -7.04 -12.05
CA LYS A 178 -18.04 -7.03 -12.80
C LYS A 178 -18.49 -8.42 -13.21
N SER A 179 -17.56 -9.35 -13.42
CA SER A 179 -17.89 -10.73 -13.82
C SER A 179 -18.35 -11.61 -12.65
N GLU A 180 -18.09 -11.19 -11.42
CA GLU A 180 -18.52 -11.90 -10.20
C GLU A 180 -19.87 -11.39 -9.64
N GLN A 181 -20.48 -10.38 -10.26
CA GLN A 181 -21.82 -9.86 -9.93
C GLN A 181 -22.88 -10.53 -10.81
#